data_eaee5bc022b68d4451a9ba89d00320f3
#
_entry.id   eaee5bc022b68d4451a9ba89d00320f3
#
_cell.length_a   1.000
_cell.length_b   1.000
_cell.length_c   1.000
_cell.angle_alpha   90.00
_cell.angle_beta   90.00
_cell.angle_gamma   90.00
#
_symmetry.space_group_name_H-M   'P 1'
#
loop_
_entity.id
_entity.type
_entity.pdbx_description
1 polymer ?
#
loop_
_entity_poly.entity_id
_entity_poly.type
_entity_poly.pdbx_seq_one_letter_code
_entity_poly.pdbx_strand_id
1 'polypeptide(L)'
;AGGDAAGADGSYSGLETGNPSSGIASAGSVTSGIQAAGSSFQLSAAGSFAWNDVKESNVLHIEGATADQDGMITLDAQKTAVESVTNKWVGAFAGGAAVSVSKGGSGTSVGIGGAAAVNQNNAENRLTLKNVSLSEKVENMGVYSLVNGTTVAQGLGVAVSTSGGPAGAIDAGVSVNLIKNTVSADVEGLSVRNESGEFEYAQTAWTGEVQVTGGTTVGVASGSGGFSGAVGAAVAVADIDNTVASTIKGANFTNVKSVDVKALASLTQVNTAVGVQAAVGS
;
A
#
# COMPACT_ATOMS: atom_id res chain seq x y z
N ALA A 1 -13.16 -21.85 -11.10
CA ALA A 1 -13.53 -22.70 -12.23
C ALA A 1 -13.54 -21.82 -13.47
N GLY A 2 -12.43 -21.88 -14.24
CA GLY A 2 -12.37 -21.21 -15.52
C GLY A 2 -13.39 -21.79 -16.45
N GLY A 3 -14.35 -20.98 -16.87
CA GLY A 3 -15.25 -21.37 -17.96
C GLY A 3 -14.46 -21.27 -19.26
N ASP A 4 -14.37 -22.36 -20.00
CA ASP A 4 -13.93 -22.38 -21.38
C ASP A 4 -14.90 -21.57 -22.28
N ALA A 5 -14.88 -20.28 -22.15
CA ALA A 5 -15.32 -19.41 -23.21
C ALA A 5 -14.11 -19.25 -24.15
N ALA A 6 -14.27 -19.61 -25.39
CA ALA A 6 -13.22 -19.65 -26.40
C ALA A 6 -12.25 -18.45 -26.29
N GLY A 7 -11.08 -18.67 -25.71
CA GLY A 7 -10.00 -17.72 -25.65
C GLY A 7 -9.96 -16.74 -24.47
N ALA A 8 -10.75 -16.95 -23.41
CA ALA A 8 -10.62 -16.13 -22.19
C ALA A 8 -10.06 -16.99 -21.06
N ASP A 9 -8.92 -16.60 -20.51
CA ASP A 9 -8.37 -17.18 -19.30
C ASP A 9 -8.11 -16.06 -18.28
N GLY A 10 -8.77 -16.14 -17.14
CA GLY A 10 -8.66 -15.19 -16.05
C GLY A 10 -8.30 -15.89 -14.75
N SER A 11 -7.26 -15.43 -14.09
CA SER A 11 -6.87 -15.93 -12.77
C SER A 11 -6.86 -14.80 -11.75
N TYR A 12 -7.41 -15.07 -10.58
CA TYR A 12 -7.31 -14.24 -9.40
C TYR A 12 -6.64 -15.05 -8.29
N SER A 13 -5.63 -14.47 -7.68
CA SER A 13 -5.05 -15.02 -6.45
C SER A 13 -4.82 -13.92 -5.43
N GLY A 14 -5.43 -14.07 -4.26
CA GLY A 14 -5.11 -13.30 -3.07
C GLY A 14 -4.34 -14.21 -2.11
N LEU A 15 -3.17 -13.80 -1.66
CA LEU A 15 -2.40 -14.51 -0.67
C LEU A 15 -2.33 -13.68 0.60
N GLU A 16 -3.08 -14.10 1.62
CA GLU A 16 -2.77 -13.70 2.98
C GLU A 16 -1.68 -14.64 3.50
N THR A 17 -0.48 -14.14 3.60
CA THR A 17 0.56 -14.84 4.36
C THR A 17 0.24 -14.65 5.84
N GLY A 18 0.40 -15.67 6.67
CA GLY A 18 0.07 -15.63 8.11
C GLY A 18 0.83 -14.59 8.94
N ASN A 19 1.42 -13.59 8.30
CA ASN A 19 1.97 -12.39 8.90
C ASN A 19 0.96 -11.25 8.67
N PRO A 20 0.25 -10.79 9.71
CA PRO A 20 -0.79 -9.75 9.59
C PRO A 20 -0.28 -8.40 9.05
N SER A 21 1.04 -8.22 9.00
CA SER A 21 1.67 -6.97 8.55
C SER A 21 2.02 -6.93 7.06
N SER A 22 1.70 -7.98 6.28
CA SER A 22 1.95 -7.98 4.85
C SER A 22 0.80 -8.59 4.06
N GLY A 23 0.44 -7.97 2.95
CA GLY A 23 -0.58 -8.44 2.04
C GLY A 23 -0.14 -8.29 0.59
N ILE A 24 -0.30 -9.36 -0.21
CA ILE A 24 -0.06 -9.33 -1.65
C ILE A 24 -1.31 -9.81 -2.35
N ALA A 25 -1.86 -8.99 -3.23
CA ALA A 25 -2.88 -9.40 -4.17
C ALA A 25 -2.36 -9.29 -5.61
N SER A 26 -2.57 -10.31 -6.40
CA SER A 26 -2.24 -10.29 -7.82
C SER A 26 -3.38 -10.85 -8.64
N ALA A 27 -3.68 -10.21 -9.76
CA ALA A 27 -4.66 -10.68 -10.71
C ALA A 27 -4.15 -10.45 -12.13
N GLY A 28 -4.38 -11.41 -13.00
CA GLY A 28 -4.01 -11.29 -14.41
C GLY A 28 -5.05 -11.94 -15.29
N SER A 29 -5.32 -11.34 -16.44
CA SER A 29 -6.14 -11.93 -17.48
C SER A 29 -5.56 -11.68 -18.85
N VAL A 30 -5.58 -12.69 -19.71
CA VAL A 30 -5.19 -12.59 -21.10
C VAL A 30 -6.31 -13.17 -21.97
N THR A 31 -6.78 -12.40 -22.93
CA THR A 31 -7.73 -12.85 -23.93
C THR A 31 -7.16 -12.71 -25.33
N SER A 32 -7.31 -13.73 -26.13
CA SER A 32 -6.96 -13.66 -27.56
C SER A 32 -8.16 -14.10 -28.41
N GLY A 33 -8.46 -13.30 -29.41
CA GLY A 33 -9.46 -13.63 -30.42
C GLY A 33 -8.81 -13.64 -31.80
N ILE A 34 -8.82 -14.80 -32.48
CA ILE A 34 -8.33 -14.95 -33.84
C ILE A 34 -9.49 -15.43 -34.70
N GLN A 35 -9.85 -14.66 -35.70
CA GLN A 35 -10.86 -15.07 -36.70
C GLN A 35 -10.25 -15.53 -38.02
N ALA A 36 -10.87 -16.60 -38.57
CA ALA A 36 -10.55 -17.06 -39.91
C ALA A 36 -11.08 -16.10 -40.97
N ALA A 37 -10.53 -16.20 -42.18
CA ALA A 37 -10.97 -15.42 -43.32
C ALA A 37 -12.49 -15.53 -43.59
N GLY A 38 -13.17 -14.40 -43.71
CA GLY A 38 -14.63 -14.34 -43.97
C GLY A 38 -15.48 -13.81 -42.83
N SER A 39 -14.94 -13.59 -41.62
CA SER A 39 -15.67 -13.01 -40.50
C SER A 39 -15.59 -11.47 -40.50
N SER A 40 -16.74 -10.83 -40.32
CA SER A 40 -16.85 -9.37 -40.42
C SER A 40 -16.45 -8.60 -39.15
N PHE A 41 -16.38 -9.27 -37.99
CA PHE A 41 -16.10 -8.62 -36.71
C PHE A 41 -15.38 -9.52 -35.73
N GLN A 42 -14.37 -9.02 -35.04
CA GLN A 42 -13.66 -9.68 -33.93
C GLN A 42 -13.55 -8.75 -32.71
N LEU A 43 -13.91 -9.27 -31.56
CA LEU A 43 -13.75 -8.60 -30.27
C LEU A 43 -12.96 -9.49 -29.32
N SER A 44 -11.94 -8.92 -28.68
CA SER A 44 -11.28 -9.50 -27.53
C SER A 44 -11.33 -8.53 -26.36
N ALA A 45 -11.69 -9.03 -25.17
CA ALA A 45 -11.71 -8.23 -23.97
C ALA A 45 -11.03 -8.98 -22.81
N ALA A 46 -10.14 -8.31 -22.11
CA ALA A 46 -9.47 -8.81 -20.92
C ALA A 46 -9.51 -7.78 -19.79
N GLY A 47 -9.81 -8.22 -18.58
CA GLY A 47 -9.80 -7.36 -17.42
C GLY A 47 -9.29 -8.09 -16.18
N SER A 48 -8.58 -7.40 -15.31
CA SER A 48 -8.12 -7.94 -14.04
C SER A 48 -8.28 -6.92 -12.91
N PHE A 49 -8.48 -7.45 -11.71
CA PHE A 49 -8.63 -6.64 -10.51
C PHE A 49 -7.89 -7.29 -9.35
N ALA A 50 -7.03 -6.54 -8.69
CA ALA A 50 -6.32 -6.96 -7.49
C ALA A 50 -6.65 -6.01 -6.34
N TRP A 51 -7.04 -6.56 -5.19
CA TRP A 51 -7.37 -5.79 -4.00
C TRP A 51 -6.71 -6.38 -2.77
N ASN A 52 -6.07 -5.52 -1.98
CA ASN A 52 -5.65 -5.78 -0.61
C ASN A 52 -6.41 -4.87 0.35
N ASP A 53 -6.92 -5.45 1.44
CA ASP A 53 -7.39 -4.72 2.63
C ASP A 53 -6.60 -5.26 3.83
N VAL A 54 -5.60 -4.49 4.25
CA VAL A 54 -4.73 -4.86 5.37
C VAL A 54 -5.07 -3.96 6.56
N LYS A 55 -5.45 -4.58 7.66
CA LYS A 55 -5.71 -3.92 8.94
C LYS A 55 -4.81 -4.51 9.99
N GLU A 56 -4.00 -3.66 10.59
CA GLU A 56 -3.08 -4.04 11.65
C GLU A 56 -3.32 -3.19 12.89
N SER A 57 -3.38 -3.86 14.04
CA SER A 57 -3.46 -3.18 15.34
C SER A 57 -2.44 -3.79 16.28
N ASN A 58 -1.48 -2.97 16.69
CA ASN A 58 -0.47 -3.32 17.67
C ASN A 58 -0.62 -2.38 18.87
N VAL A 59 -1.04 -2.94 20.00
CA VAL A 59 -1.28 -2.18 21.23
C VAL A 59 -0.43 -2.73 22.34
N LEU A 60 0.50 -1.92 22.83
CA LEU A 60 1.28 -2.19 24.03
C LEU A 60 0.78 -1.28 25.17
N HIS A 61 0.24 -1.89 26.21
CA HIS A 61 -0.25 -1.18 27.38
C HIS A 61 0.42 -1.71 28.64
N ILE A 62 1.06 -0.82 29.39
CA ILE A 62 1.68 -1.10 30.68
C ILE A 62 1.11 -0.10 31.67
N GLU A 63 0.43 -0.61 32.70
CA GLU A 63 -0.23 0.23 33.70
C GLU A 63 -0.01 -0.32 35.12
N GLY A 64 0.49 0.52 36.01
CA GLY A 64 0.48 0.28 37.44
C GLY A 64 -0.91 0.57 38.05
N ALA A 65 -1.24 -0.07 39.17
CA ALA A 65 -2.58 -0.01 39.75
C ALA A 65 -3.01 1.40 40.19
N THR A 66 -2.07 2.19 40.69
CA THR A 66 -2.31 3.58 41.15
C THR A 66 -1.13 4.48 40.81
N ALA A 67 -1.35 5.80 40.88
CA ALA A 67 -0.29 6.79 40.76
C ALA A 67 0.55 6.98 42.03
N ASP A 68 0.17 6.33 43.14
CA ASP A 68 0.94 6.32 44.37
C ASP A 68 2.09 5.31 44.27
N GLN A 69 3.20 5.56 44.96
CA GLN A 69 4.43 4.76 44.83
C GLN A 69 4.20 3.25 45.07
N ASP A 70 3.30 2.89 45.98
CA ASP A 70 3.00 1.49 46.28
C ASP A 70 2.22 0.76 45.15
N GLY A 71 1.57 1.48 44.25
CA GLY A 71 0.81 0.92 43.15
C GLY A 71 1.45 1.10 41.76
N MET A 72 2.59 1.77 41.69
CA MET A 72 3.33 1.94 40.43
C MET A 72 4.13 0.68 40.07
N ILE A 73 4.29 0.48 38.76
CA ILE A 73 5.28 -0.49 38.26
C ILE A 73 6.66 0.16 38.31
N THR A 74 7.60 -0.46 38.99
CA THR A 74 8.98 0.03 39.07
C THR A 74 9.85 -0.67 38.04
N LEU A 75 10.49 0.10 37.14
CA LEU A 75 11.52 -0.38 36.24
C LEU A 75 12.90 -0.16 36.86
N ASP A 76 13.66 -1.25 36.99
CA ASP A 76 14.97 -1.27 37.65
C ASP A 76 16.02 -1.88 36.72
N ALA A 77 16.49 -1.09 35.78
CA ALA A 77 17.54 -1.47 34.85
C ALA A 77 18.31 -0.23 34.42
N GLN A 78 19.61 -0.36 34.20
CA GLN A 78 20.48 0.77 33.85
C GLN A 78 20.01 1.48 32.57
N LYS A 79 19.57 0.70 31.56
CA LYS A 79 18.97 1.19 30.32
C LYS A 79 17.66 0.51 30.09
N THR A 80 16.63 1.27 29.84
CA THR A 80 15.26 0.77 29.63
C THR A 80 14.73 1.29 28.29
N ALA A 81 14.14 0.39 27.50
CA ALA A 81 13.37 0.76 26.32
C ALA A 81 12.04 0.03 26.32
N VAL A 82 10.97 0.75 26.01
CA VAL A 82 9.63 0.19 25.79
C VAL A 82 9.25 0.52 24.36
N GLU A 83 9.09 -0.51 23.54
CA GLU A 83 8.95 -0.35 22.10
C GLU A 83 7.73 -1.10 21.57
N SER A 84 6.96 -0.42 20.71
CA SER A 84 5.92 -1.01 19.89
C SER A 84 6.26 -0.72 18.43
N VAL A 85 6.59 -1.76 17.66
CA VAL A 85 7.10 -1.61 16.30
C VAL A 85 6.24 -2.41 15.33
N THR A 86 5.78 -1.74 14.29
CA THR A 86 5.06 -2.32 13.16
C THR A 86 5.87 -2.12 11.90
N ASN A 87 6.21 -3.24 11.23
CA ASN A 87 6.82 -3.22 9.90
C ASN A 87 5.88 -3.92 8.93
N LYS A 88 5.53 -3.25 7.83
CA LYS A 88 4.56 -3.76 6.86
C LYS A 88 5.02 -3.60 5.41
N TRP A 89 4.60 -4.53 4.58
CA TRP A 89 4.69 -4.45 3.13
C TRP A 89 3.38 -4.89 2.50
N VAL A 90 2.80 -4.05 1.64
CA VAL A 90 1.50 -4.30 1.00
C VAL A 90 1.62 -4.07 -0.50
N GLY A 91 1.22 -5.05 -1.30
CA GLY A 91 1.32 -4.96 -2.75
C GLY A 91 0.06 -5.43 -3.47
N ALA A 92 -0.46 -4.63 -4.41
CA ALA A 92 -1.50 -5.02 -5.34
C ALA A 92 -0.99 -4.87 -6.78
N PHE A 93 -1.12 -5.94 -7.56
CA PHE A 93 -0.66 -5.99 -8.95
C PHE A 93 -1.77 -6.55 -9.82
N ALA A 94 -2.18 -5.81 -10.83
CA ALA A 94 -3.20 -6.23 -11.79
C ALA A 94 -2.70 -6.06 -13.21
N GLY A 95 -2.94 -7.06 -14.07
CA GLY A 95 -2.57 -7.01 -15.48
C GLY A 95 -3.66 -7.59 -16.38
N GLY A 96 -4.13 -6.85 -17.36
CA GLY A 96 -5.09 -7.29 -18.37
C GLY A 96 -4.54 -7.09 -19.78
N ALA A 97 -4.50 -8.15 -20.60
CA ALA A 97 -4.04 -8.06 -21.99
C ALA A 97 -5.08 -8.65 -22.94
N ALA A 98 -5.54 -7.88 -23.90
CA ALA A 98 -6.44 -8.28 -24.96
C ALA A 98 -5.75 -8.22 -26.32
N VAL A 99 -5.79 -9.31 -27.07
CA VAL A 99 -5.27 -9.39 -28.44
C VAL A 99 -6.39 -9.81 -29.38
N SER A 100 -6.68 -8.99 -30.38
CA SER A 100 -7.71 -9.23 -31.39
C SER A 100 -7.09 -9.21 -32.78
N VAL A 101 -7.26 -10.28 -33.54
CA VAL A 101 -6.71 -10.41 -34.91
C VAL A 101 -7.80 -10.88 -35.85
N SER A 102 -8.15 -10.05 -36.84
CA SER A 102 -9.04 -10.42 -37.93
C SER A 102 -8.24 -10.72 -39.21
N LYS A 103 -8.29 -11.97 -39.66
CA LYS A 103 -7.65 -12.43 -40.90
C LYS A 103 -8.66 -12.41 -42.06
N GLY A 104 -8.66 -11.32 -42.81
CA GLY A 104 -9.53 -11.18 -44.00
C GLY A 104 -9.57 -9.76 -44.47
N GLY A 105 -9.76 -9.53 -45.77
CA GLY A 105 -9.56 -8.22 -46.43
C GLY A 105 -10.53 -7.10 -46.01
N SER A 106 -11.56 -7.35 -45.17
CA SER A 106 -12.53 -6.32 -44.77
C SER A 106 -13.08 -6.49 -43.33
N GLY A 107 -12.51 -7.40 -42.54
CA GLY A 107 -12.98 -7.61 -41.15
C GLY A 107 -12.56 -6.48 -40.23
N THR A 108 -13.39 -6.19 -39.22
CA THR A 108 -13.08 -5.23 -38.15
C THR A 108 -12.56 -5.97 -36.93
N SER A 109 -11.56 -5.42 -36.23
CA SER A 109 -11.04 -6.00 -35.01
C SER A 109 -10.98 -4.96 -33.90
N VAL A 110 -11.40 -5.35 -32.67
CA VAL A 110 -11.36 -4.50 -31.48
C VAL A 110 -10.77 -5.27 -30.30
N GLY A 111 -9.73 -4.72 -29.69
CA GLY A 111 -9.15 -5.19 -28.43
C GLY A 111 -9.50 -4.26 -27.28
N ILE A 112 -9.93 -4.82 -26.13
CA ILE A 112 -10.19 -4.05 -24.93
C ILE A 112 -9.42 -4.68 -23.77
N GLY A 113 -8.43 -3.95 -23.24
CA GLY A 113 -7.61 -4.38 -22.09
C GLY A 113 -7.83 -3.49 -20.88
N GLY A 114 -7.85 -4.08 -19.68
CA GLY A 114 -8.00 -3.27 -18.47
C GLY A 114 -7.40 -3.92 -17.23
N ALA A 115 -6.91 -3.11 -16.30
CA ALA A 115 -6.44 -3.57 -15.02
C ALA A 115 -6.66 -2.54 -13.92
N ALA A 116 -7.05 -3.02 -12.74
CA ALA A 116 -7.13 -2.17 -11.56
C ALA A 116 -6.46 -2.85 -10.35
N ALA A 117 -5.56 -2.13 -9.69
CA ALA A 117 -4.86 -2.55 -8.50
C ALA A 117 -5.17 -1.59 -7.35
N VAL A 118 -5.68 -2.10 -6.23
CA VAL A 118 -6.09 -1.29 -5.08
C VAL A 118 -5.49 -1.86 -3.80
N ASN A 119 -4.81 -1.02 -3.02
CA ASN A 119 -4.46 -1.29 -1.64
C ASN A 119 -5.24 -0.38 -0.71
N GLN A 120 -5.83 -0.97 0.31
CA GLN A 120 -6.28 -0.28 1.52
C GLN A 120 -5.42 -0.79 2.68
N ASN A 121 -4.68 0.10 3.29
CA ASN A 121 -3.71 -0.25 4.31
C ASN A 121 -3.91 0.64 5.55
N ASN A 122 -4.44 0.04 6.62
CA ASN A 122 -4.69 0.71 7.88
C ASN A 122 -3.79 0.11 8.96
N ALA A 123 -2.95 0.93 9.59
CA ALA A 123 -2.16 0.50 10.74
C ALA A 123 -2.45 1.36 11.97
N GLU A 124 -2.67 0.70 13.08
CA GLU A 124 -2.78 1.32 14.39
C GLU A 124 -1.66 0.78 15.27
N ASN A 125 -0.79 1.66 15.75
CA ASN A 125 0.27 1.31 16.68
C ASN A 125 0.19 2.22 17.91
N ARG A 126 -0.19 1.67 19.04
CA ARG A 126 -0.35 2.41 20.29
C ARG A 126 0.56 1.85 21.37
N LEU A 127 1.34 2.72 21.99
CA LEU A 127 2.09 2.44 23.18
C LEU A 127 1.57 3.34 24.32
N THR A 128 1.14 2.72 25.40
CA THR A 128 0.70 3.44 26.61
C THR A 128 1.48 2.95 27.82
N LEU A 129 2.10 3.88 28.50
CA LEU A 129 2.70 3.68 29.81
C LEU A 129 1.96 4.51 30.84
N LYS A 130 1.48 3.86 31.91
CA LYS A 130 0.74 4.57 32.94
C LYS A 130 1.16 4.11 34.35
N ASN A 131 1.32 5.07 35.24
CA ASN A 131 1.71 4.82 36.63
C ASN A 131 3.00 4.00 36.72
N VAL A 132 4.08 4.46 36.10
CA VAL A 132 5.38 3.82 36.06
C VAL A 132 6.39 4.67 36.83
N SER A 133 7.21 4.05 37.66
CA SER A 133 8.35 4.66 38.34
C SER A 133 9.66 4.06 37.85
N LEU A 134 10.72 4.85 37.83
CA LEU A 134 12.06 4.38 37.53
C LEU A 134 12.90 4.36 38.82
N SER A 135 13.67 3.29 38.98
CA SER A 135 14.65 3.26 40.04
C SER A 135 15.80 4.25 39.79
N GLU A 136 16.49 4.64 40.86
CA GLU A 136 17.64 5.58 40.79
C GLU A 136 18.81 5.08 39.92
N LYS A 137 18.83 3.78 39.58
CA LYS A 137 19.85 3.14 38.74
C LYS A 137 19.63 3.33 37.27
N VAL A 138 18.44 3.78 36.86
CA VAL A 138 18.13 3.98 35.44
C VAL A 138 18.82 5.23 34.94
N GLU A 139 19.73 5.06 33.97
CA GLU A 139 20.48 6.18 33.35
C GLU A 139 19.73 6.75 32.13
N ASN A 140 18.98 5.91 31.42
CA ASN A 140 18.15 6.38 30.31
C ASN A 140 16.92 5.52 30.10
N MET A 141 15.88 6.13 29.54
CA MET A 141 14.64 5.47 29.15
C MET A 141 14.20 5.93 27.76
N GLY A 142 13.92 4.97 26.90
CA GLY A 142 13.29 5.16 25.60
C GLY A 142 11.86 4.65 25.57
N VAL A 143 10.95 5.39 24.95
CA VAL A 143 9.56 5.00 24.69
C VAL A 143 9.27 5.21 23.23
N TYR A 144 9.10 4.13 22.46
CA TYR A 144 9.04 4.20 21.01
C TYR A 144 7.80 3.49 20.46
N SER A 145 6.98 4.24 19.73
CA SER A 145 5.86 3.71 18.94
C SER A 145 6.14 3.98 17.47
N LEU A 146 6.44 2.94 16.70
CA LEU A 146 7.02 3.06 15.38
C LEU A 146 6.20 2.28 14.35
N VAL A 147 5.84 2.90 13.24
CA VAL A 147 5.28 2.25 12.05
C VAL A 147 6.19 2.50 10.86
N ASN A 148 6.62 1.44 10.21
CA ASN A 148 7.38 1.51 8.98
C ASN A 148 6.69 0.68 7.90
N GLY A 149 6.38 1.29 6.76
CA GLY A 149 5.58 0.68 5.71
C GLY A 149 6.09 0.91 4.30
N THR A 150 5.78 -0.07 3.44
CA THR A 150 5.91 0.07 2.00
C THR A 150 4.62 -0.42 1.35
N THR A 151 4.00 0.43 0.53
CA THR A 151 2.75 0.12 -0.15
C THR A 151 2.91 0.34 -1.66
N VAL A 152 2.62 -0.70 -2.45
CA VAL A 152 2.79 -0.69 -3.90
C VAL A 152 1.50 -1.09 -4.58
N ALA A 153 0.97 -0.27 -5.50
CA ALA A 153 -0.12 -0.63 -6.40
C ALA A 153 0.30 -0.44 -7.85
N GLN A 154 0.08 -1.47 -8.68
CA GLN A 154 0.40 -1.38 -10.11
C GLN A 154 -0.68 -2.04 -10.96
N GLY A 155 -1.29 -1.25 -11.87
CA GLY A 155 -2.26 -1.70 -12.86
C GLY A 155 -1.71 -1.54 -14.28
N LEU A 156 -1.72 -2.64 -15.06
CA LEU A 156 -1.26 -2.67 -16.45
C LEU A 156 -2.40 -3.11 -17.38
N GLY A 157 -2.89 -2.22 -18.22
CA GLY A 157 -3.81 -2.51 -19.31
C GLY A 157 -3.07 -2.60 -20.65
N VAL A 158 -3.33 -3.66 -21.41
CA VAL A 158 -2.78 -3.82 -22.77
C VAL A 158 -3.89 -4.20 -23.74
N ALA A 159 -3.99 -3.50 -24.86
CA ALA A 159 -4.89 -3.85 -25.93
C ALA A 159 -4.16 -3.83 -27.28
N VAL A 160 -4.23 -4.94 -28.00
CA VAL A 160 -3.66 -5.06 -29.35
C VAL A 160 -4.75 -5.48 -30.32
N SER A 161 -4.89 -4.77 -31.43
CA SER A 161 -5.86 -5.06 -32.46
C SER A 161 -5.24 -4.98 -33.87
N THR A 162 -5.40 -6.02 -34.66
CA THR A 162 -4.93 -6.03 -36.03
C THR A 162 -6.02 -6.53 -36.98
N SER A 163 -6.19 -5.89 -38.14
CA SER A 163 -7.24 -6.21 -39.10
C SER A 163 -6.84 -5.90 -40.55
N GLY A 164 -7.40 -6.65 -41.51
CA GLY A 164 -7.42 -6.27 -42.90
C GLY A 164 -8.43 -5.17 -43.23
N GLY A 165 -9.23 -4.73 -42.28
CA GLY A 165 -10.16 -3.61 -42.31
C GLY A 165 -9.90 -2.67 -41.14
N PRO A 166 -10.92 -1.99 -40.56
CA PRO A 166 -10.77 -1.12 -39.41
C PRO A 166 -10.27 -1.86 -38.13
N ALA A 167 -9.40 -1.19 -37.35
CA ALA A 167 -8.88 -1.74 -36.12
C ALA A 167 -9.02 -0.73 -34.96
N GLY A 168 -9.40 -1.22 -33.77
CA GLY A 168 -9.52 -0.43 -32.53
C GLY A 168 -8.85 -1.07 -31.34
N ALA A 169 -8.14 -0.29 -30.52
CA ALA A 169 -7.60 -0.74 -29.23
C ALA A 169 -8.03 0.24 -28.13
N ILE A 170 -8.57 -0.31 -27.04
CA ILE A 170 -8.98 0.46 -25.87
C ILE A 170 -8.34 -0.18 -24.64
N ASP A 171 -7.67 0.60 -23.81
CA ASP A 171 -7.01 0.08 -22.63
C ASP A 171 -7.12 1.03 -21.44
N ALA A 172 -7.10 0.45 -20.23
CA ALA A 172 -7.12 1.19 -18.99
C ALA A 172 -6.19 0.56 -17.94
N GLY A 173 -5.41 1.40 -17.26
CA GLY A 173 -4.57 0.99 -16.13
C GLY A 173 -4.85 1.89 -14.92
N VAL A 174 -5.41 1.31 -13.86
CA VAL A 174 -5.76 2.06 -12.64
C VAL A 174 -5.00 1.49 -11.45
N SER A 175 -4.45 2.37 -10.64
CA SER A 175 -3.78 1.99 -9.39
C SER A 175 -4.15 2.95 -8.29
N VAL A 176 -4.49 2.40 -7.12
CA VAL A 176 -4.92 3.17 -5.95
C VAL A 176 -4.24 2.65 -4.70
N ASN A 177 -3.62 3.55 -3.94
CA ASN A 177 -3.18 3.28 -2.57
C ASN A 177 -3.95 4.18 -1.60
N LEU A 178 -4.63 3.58 -0.65
CA LEU A 178 -5.28 4.24 0.49
C LEU A 178 -4.55 3.81 1.75
N ILE A 179 -3.88 4.75 2.42
CA ILE A 179 -3.05 4.46 3.58
C ILE A 179 -3.53 5.28 4.75
N LYS A 180 -3.80 4.62 5.87
CA LYS A 180 -4.14 5.28 7.11
C LYS A 180 -3.32 4.70 8.26
N ASN A 181 -2.44 5.52 8.85
CA ASN A 181 -1.68 5.13 10.02
C ASN A 181 -2.05 5.98 11.22
N THR A 182 -2.29 5.33 12.34
CA THR A 182 -2.46 5.98 13.63
C THR A 182 -1.37 5.46 14.57
N VAL A 183 -0.48 6.36 14.98
CA VAL A 183 0.67 6.02 15.82
C VAL A 183 0.66 6.88 17.06
N SER A 184 0.64 6.27 18.23
CA SER A 184 0.71 7.03 19.48
C SER A 184 1.71 6.44 20.48
N ALA A 185 2.39 7.33 21.19
CA ALA A 185 3.16 7.04 22.38
C ALA A 185 2.62 7.92 23.51
N ASP A 186 1.91 7.32 24.44
CA ASP A 186 1.24 8.02 25.51
C ASP A 186 1.82 7.60 26.86
N VAL A 187 2.32 8.57 27.63
CA VAL A 187 2.87 8.35 28.97
C VAL A 187 2.10 9.19 29.99
N GLU A 188 1.61 8.56 31.02
CA GLU A 188 0.86 9.19 32.08
C GLU A 188 1.37 8.75 33.47
N GLY A 189 1.59 9.69 34.36
CA GLY A 189 1.98 9.38 35.75
C GLY A 189 3.39 8.76 35.84
N LEU A 190 4.32 9.12 34.97
CA LEU A 190 5.71 8.67 35.05
C LEU A 190 6.45 9.40 36.17
N SER A 191 7.06 8.65 37.06
CA SER A 191 7.89 9.21 38.13
C SER A 191 9.36 8.84 37.92
N VAL A 192 10.19 9.85 37.75
CA VAL A 192 11.64 9.72 37.59
C VAL A 192 12.36 10.55 38.63
N ARG A 193 13.16 9.85 39.45
CA ARG A 193 14.07 10.50 40.40
C ARG A 193 15.48 9.97 40.14
N ASN A 194 16.36 10.82 39.68
CA ASN A 194 17.74 10.46 39.41
C ASN A 194 18.68 11.23 40.36
N GLU A 195 19.63 10.56 40.99
CA GLU A 195 20.57 11.20 41.90
C GLU A 195 21.76 11.81 41.16
N SER A 196 22.18 11.21 40.05
CA SER A 196 23.37 11.66 39.31
C SER A 196 23.16 12.92 38.48
N GLY A 197 21.91 13.22 38.09
CA GLY A 197 21.60 14.30 37.16
C GLY A 197 21.92 13.98 35.70
N GLU A 198 22.27 12.73 35.36
CA GLU A 198 22.66 12.30 34.02
C GLU A 198 21.54 11.54 33.27
N PHE A 199 20.37 11.38 33.88
CA PHE A 199 19.26 10.66 33.27
C PHE A 199 18.72 11.34 32.00
N GLU A 200 18.57 10.57 30.94
CA GLU A 200 18.02 11.02 29.66
C GLU A 200 16.73 10.27 29.35
N TYR A 201 15.69 11.02 29.02
CA TYR A 201 14.40 10.50 28.56
C TYR A 201 14.16 10.83 27.10
N ALA A 202 13.79 9.82 26.29
CA ALA A 202 13.39 9.98 24.91
C ALA A 202 12.04 9.28 24.64
N GLN A 203 11.10 10.01 24.07
CA GLN A 203 9.81 9.47 23.64
C GLN A 203 9.57 9.83 22.18
N THR A 204 9.26 8.84 21.36
CA THR A 204 9.01 9.07 19.93
C THR A 204 7.83 8.26 19.45
N ALA A 205 6.85 8.93 18.86
CA ALA A 205 5.89 8.34 17.94
C ALA A 205 6.33 8.66 16.51
N TRP A 206 6.46 7.64 15.67
CA TRP A 206 6.95 7.84 14.30
C TRP A 206 6.24 6.94 13.30
N THR A 207 5.91 7.50 12.14
CA THR A 207 5.52 6.73 10.97
C THR A 207 6.41 7.05 9.78
N GLY A 208 6.93 6.02 9.12
CA GLY A 208 7.65 6.10 7.86
C GLY A 208 6.91 5.29 6.79
N GLU A 209 6.54 5.93 5.69
CA GLU A 209 5.83 5.25 4.61
C GLU A 209 6.51 5.52 3.27
N VAL A 210 6.76 4.44 2.52
CA VAL A 210 7.15 4.47 1.12
C VAL A 210 5.96 4.00 0.30
N GLN A 211 5.47 4.85 -0.59
CA GLN A 211 4.30 4.58 -1.39
C GLN A 211 4.65 4.69 -2.88
N VAL A 212 4.29 3.65 -3.64
CA VAL A 212 4.44 3.62 -5.09
C VAL A 212 3.10 3.26 -5.74
N THR A 213 2.64 4.12 -6.64
CA THR A 213 1.40 3.89 -7.42
C THR A 213 1.72 4.02 -8.89
N GLY A 214 1.41 2.99 -9.68
CA GLY A 214 1.70 2.98 -11.11
C GLY A 214 0.49 2.52 -11.95
N GLY A 215 -0.08 3.42 -12.74
CA GLY A 215 -1.04 3.09 -13.81
C GLY A 215 -0.32 3.08 -15.14
N THR A 216 -0.42 1.98 -15.89
CA THR A 216 0.22 1.87 -17.22
C THR A 216 -0.75 1.32 -18.23
N THR A 217 -0.75 1.89 -19.44
CA THR A 217 -1.54 1.42 -20.56
C THR A 217 -0.73 1.33 -21.85
N VAL A 218 -1.00 0.29 -22.64
CA VAL A 218 -0.41 0.13 -23.96
C VAL A 218 -1.49 -0.28 -24.96
N GLY A 219 -1.80 0.58 -25.90
CA GLY A 219 -2.77 0.34 -26.98
C GLY A 219 -2.11 0.34 -28.34
N VAL A 220 -2.31 -0.71 -29.13
CA VAL A 220 -1.83 -0.79 -30.51
C VAL A 220 -2.98 -1.21 -31.44
N ALA A 221 -3.29 -0.39 -32.41
CA ALA A 221 -4.26 -0.69 -33.45
C ALA A 221 -3.60 -0.63 -34.84
N SER A 222 -3.76 -1.68 -35.66
CA SER A 222 -3.25 -1.70 -37.04
C SER A 222 -4.33 -2.22 -37.99
N GLY A 223 -4.72 -1.42 -38.96
CA GLY A 223 -5.75 -1.75 -39.95
C GLY A 223 -5.40 -1.26 -41.33
N SER A 224 -5.74 -2.05 -42.38
CA SER A 224 -5.53 -1.68 -43.77
C SER A 224 -6.77 -1.10 -44.47
N GLY A 225 -7.89 -0.98 -43.77
CA GLY A 225 -9.19 -0.57 -44.32
C GLY A 225 -9.71 0.79 -43.85
N GLY A 226 -8.87 1.81 -43.79
CA GLY A 226 -9.28 3.20 -43.66
C GLY A 226 -9.38 3.81 -42.28
N PHE A 227 -9.57 3.04 -41.19
CA PHE A 227 -9.57 3.59 -39.83
C PHE A 227 -8.83 2.68 -38.84
N SER A 228 -7.88 3.24 -38.14
CA SER A 228 -7.26 2.60 -37.00
C SER A 228 -7.19 3.60 -35.84
N GLY A 229 -7.59 3.16 -34.63
CA GLY A 229 -7.59 4.02 -33.47
C GLY A 229 -7.16 3.27 -32.20
N ALA A 230 -6.28 3.87 -31.40
CA ALA A 230 -5.91 3.38 -30.09
C ALA A 230 -6.19 4.46 -29.04
N VAL A 231 -6.87 4.08 -27.95
CA VAL A 231 -7.22 4.97 -26.84
C VAL A 231 -6.90 4.28 -25.52
N GLY A 232 -6.19 4.98 -24.65
CA GLY A 232 -5.88 4.44 -23.32
C GLY A 232 -5.95 5.49 -22.22
N ALA A 233 -6.26 5.04 -21.01
CA ALA A 233 -6.27 5.86 -19.81
C ALA A 233 -5.47 5.21 -18.70
N ALA A 234 -4.47 5.91 -18.18
CA ALA A 234 -3.69 5.51 -17.01
C ALA A 234 -4.00 6.43 -15.84
N VAL A 235 -4.29 5.84 -14.69
CA VAL A 235 -4.61 6.57 -13.46
C VAL A 235 -3.80 6.01 -12.30
N ALA A 236 -3.16 6.90 -11.54
CA ALA A 236 -2.45 6.57 -10.30
C ALA A 236 -2.91 7.50 -9.18
N VAL A 237 -3.49 6.94 -8.13
CA VAL A 237 -4.03 7.69 -6.99
C VAL A 237 -3.38 7.20 -5.71
N ALA A 238 -2.94 8.12 -4.86
CA ALA A 238 -2.54 7.84 -3.49
C ALA A 238 -3.21 8.81 -2.54
N ASP A 239 -3.82 8.25 -1.50
CA ASP A 239 -4.39 8.99 -0.37
C ASP A 239 -3.75 8.48 0.91
N ILE A 240 -3.11 9.39 1.66
CA ILE A 240 -2.34 9.05 2.85
C ILE A 240 -2.79 9.94 4.00
N ASP A 241 -3.39 9.30 4.99
CA ASP A 241 -3.85 9.93 6.25
C ASP A 241 -3.05 9.36 7.43
N ASN A 242 -2.05 10.11 7.89
CA ASN A 242 -1.20 9.75 9.01
C ASN A 242 -1.51 10.61 10.23
N THR A 243 -1.89 9.96 11.33
CA THR A 243 -2.03 10.60 12.64
C THR A 243 -0.92 10.12 13.57
N VAL A 244 -0.07 11.04 14.02
CA VAL A 244 1.07 10.73 14.91
C VAL A 244 0.98 11.60 16.15
N ALA A 245 0.97 10.98 17.32
CA ALA A 245 0.90 11.68 18.60
C ALA A 245 1.91 11.12 19.61
N SER A 246 2.57 12.03 20.33
CA SER A 246 3.44 11.68 21.45
C SER A 246 3.11 12.58 22.63
N THR A 247 2.59 12.01 23.71
CA THR A 247 2.07 12.78 24.84
C THR A 247 2.66 12.33 26.17
N ILE A 248 2.93 13.30 27.04
CA ILE A 248 3.29 13.07 28.43
C ILE A 248 2.31 13.86 29.32
N LYS A 249 1.72 13.19 30.30
CA LYS A 249 0.80 13.77 31.28
C LYS A 249 1.16 13.35 32.70
N GLY A 250 1.11 14.30 33.62
CA GLY A 250 1.32 14.01 35.04
C GLY A 250 2.68 13.37 35.38
N ALA A 251 3.70 13.59 34.53
CA ALA A 251 5.03 13.08 34.78
C ALA A 251 5.80 13.98 35.74
N ASN A 252 6.59 13.36 36.61
CA ASN A 252 7.49 14.04 37.53
C ASN A 252 8.94 13.67 37.21
N PHE A 253 9.69 14.62 36.71
CA PHE A 253 11.11 14.49 36.41
C PHE A 253 11.94 15.30 37.42
N THR A 254 12.70 14.62 38.25
CA THR A 254 13.57 15.27 39.25
C THR A 254 15.02 14.98 38.94
N ASN A 255 15.81 16.04 38.81
CA ASN A 255 17.24 15.99 38.56
C ASN A 255 17.60 15.18 37.29
N VAL A 256 17.02 15.57 36.15
CA VAL A 256 17.23 14.91 34.85
C VAL A 256 18.02 15.77 33.91
N LYS A 257 18.83 15.18 33.04
CA LYS A 257 19.66 15.86 32.03
C LYS A 257 18.84 16.35 30.84
N SER A 258 17.95 15.49 30.32
CA SER A 258 17.13 15.82 29.17
C SER A 258 15.80 15.06 29.14
N VAL A 259 14.80 15.72 28.56
CA VAL A 259 13.51 15.14 28.21
C VAL A 259 13.22 15.50 26.75
N ASP A 260 13.18 14.53 25.86
CA ASP A 260 12.94 14.68 24.43
C ASP A 260 11.65 13.94 24.03
N VAL A 261 10.66 14.67 23.51
CA VAL A 261 9.36 14.13 23.09
C VAL A 261 9.07 14.53 21.66
N LYS A 262 8.90 13.53 20.79
CA LYS A 262 8.75 13.74 19.34
C LYS A 262 7.56 12.98 18.77
N ALA A 263 6.85 13.65 17.86
CA ALA A 263 5.88 13.04 16.95
C ALA A 263 6.32 13.36 15.52
N LEU A 264 6.65 12.34 14.73
CA LEU A 264 7.27 12.50 13.42
C LEU A 264 6.57 11.65 12.37
N ALA A 265 6.39 12.21 11.17
CA ALA A 265 5.94 11.47 10.00
C ALA A 265 6.93 11.69 8.84
N SER A 266 7.31 10.60 8.18
CA SER A 266 8.12 10.61 6.98
C SER A 266 7.38 9.92 5.85
N LEU A 267 7.29 10.57 4.69
CA LEU A 267 6.61 10.06 3.53
C LEU A 267 7.48 10.17 2.30
N THR A 268 7.65 9.06 1.60
CA THR A 268 8.16 9.02 0.23
C THR A 268 7.06 8.52 -0.69
N GLN A 269 6.64 9.36 -1.64
CA GLN A 269 5.55 9.05 -2.55
C GLN A 269 5.99 9.14 -4.00
N VAL A 270 5.68 8.09 -4.77
CA VAL A 270 5.90 8.04 -6.21
C VAL A 270 4.61 7.64 -6.90
N ASN A 271 4.05 8.55 -7.70
CA ASN A 271 2.87 8.29 -8.51
C ASN A 271 3.25 8.42 -9.98
N THR A 272 2.95 7.37 -10.76
CA THR A 272 3.27 7.32 -12.18
C THR A 272 2.06 6.88 -12.98
N ALA A 273 1.66 7.66 -13.96
CA ALA A 273 0.64 7.27 -14.94
C ALA A 273 1.23 7.38 -16.34
N VAL A 274 1.30 6.27 -17.07
CA VAL A 274 1.91 6.21 -18.39
C VAL A 274 0.96 5.55 -19.37
N GLY A 275 0.68 6.24 -20.49
CA GLY A 275 -0.08 5.70 -21.60
C GLY A 275 0.73 5.76 -22.91
N VAL A 276 0.83 4.63 -23.60
CA VAL A 276 1.44 4.53 -24.91
C VAL A 276 0.40 4.03 -25.90
N GLN A 277 0.11 4.85 -26.91
CA GLN A 277 -0.90 4.54 -27.91
C GLN A 277 -0.30 4.64 -29.32
N ALA A 278 -0.54 3.62 -30.12
CA ALA A 278 -0.12 3.61 -31.54
C ALA A 278 -1.25 3.14 -32.45
N ALA A 279 -1.51 3.88 -33.49
CA ALA A 279 -2.47 3.50 -34.53
C ALA A 279 -1.81 3.61 -35.89
N VAL A 280 -1.92 2.56 -36.69
CA VAL A 280 -1.39 2.50 -38.05
C VAL A 280 -2.52 2.12 -38.99
N GLY A 281 -2.86 3.01 -39.90
CA GLY A 281 -3.85 2.82 -40.96
C GLY A 281 -3.20 3.03 -42.34
N SER A 282 -3.64 2.28 -43.32
CA SER A 282 -3.20 2.44 -44.71
C SER A 282 -4.41 2.59 -45.66
#